data_a4ea99787e778b97a2dcebc34631b11f
#
_entry.id   a4ea99787e778b97a2dcebc34631b11f
#
_cell.length_a   1.000
_cell.length_b   1.000
_cell.length_c   1.000
_cell.angle_alpha   90.00
_cell.angle_beta   90.00
_cell.angle_gamma   90.00
#
_symmetry.space_group_name_H-M   'P 1'
#
loop_
_entity.id
_entity.type
_entity.pdbx_description
1 polymer ?
#
loop_
_entity_poly.entity_id
_entity_poly.type
_entity_poly.pdbx_seq_one_letter_code
_entity_poly.pdbx_strand_id
1 'polypeptide(L)'
;MTKILKRYLVAFVATFAVSLSASATTVSPDYTDQWWNAAESGWGVNFIQQNDVIFATLFVYAGDNSPRWYVATMRPSGTAFSGPLYRTTGPYFGAGTFNPASVVATQAGSMTVAFANQYSGTLAYSVDGVNVTKSITRQTFAEQNIAGNYLGGLTAQGTNCRNTPNGPILIFDTLTVTQTGRNVSMLVRFTASNGVASQCTFAGTLTAQGRVAQIGNGSWNCTFGGSPGNVGTFTLDMLDASQNGFTSRFTGSDQFCSYNGFFGGVHDVQ
;
A
#
# COMPACT_ATOMS: atom_id res chain seq x y z
N MET A 1 -68.69 48.68 -9.82
CA MET A 1 -68.41 47.48 -8.97
C MET A 1 -67.55 46.55 -9.76
N THR A 2 -66.20 46.64 -9.58
CA THR A 2 -65.21 45.88 -10.36
C THR A 2 -64.34 45.10 -9.36
N LYS A 3 -64.51 43.78 -9.36
CA LYS A 3 -63.74 42.90 -8.54
C LYS A 3 -62.40 42.59 -9.27
N ILE A 4 -61.26 43.02 -8.72
CA ILE A 4 -59.92 42.73 -9.19
C ILE A 4 -59.51 41.37 -8.65
N LEU A 5 -59.31 40.41 -9.56
CA LEU A 5 -58.83 39.05 -9.27
C LEU A 5 -57.30 39.09 -9.26
N LYS A 6 -56.67 38.98 -8.08
CA LYS A 6 -55.23 38.83 -7.95
C LYS A 6 -54.86 37.39 -8.29
N ARG A 7 -54.18 37.18 -9.39
CA ARG A 7 -53.48 35.94 -9.75
C ARG A 7 -52.15 35.87 -9.00
N TYR A 8 -52.01 34.95 -8.07
CA TYR A 8 -50.74 34.60 -7.49
C TYR A 8 -50.03 33.60 -8.40
N LEU A 9 -48.93 34.03 -9.00
CA LEU A 9 -48.01 33.20 -9.76
C LEU A 9 -47.06 32.51 -8.74
N VAL A 10 -47.29 31.23 -8.47
CA VAL A 10 -46.36 30.42 -7.65
C VAL A 10 -45.25 29.94 -8.59
N ALA A 11 -44.07 30.53 -8.46
CA ALA A 11 -42.88 30.06 -9.15
C ALA A 11 -42.33 28.83 -8.38
N PHE A 12 -42.46 27.66 -8.98
CA PHE A 12 -41.87 26.42 -8.49
C PHE A 12 -40.37 26.40 -8.91
N VAL A 13 -39.48 26.75 -7.98
CA VAL A 13 -38.05 26.62 -8.18
C VAL A 13 -37.67 25.14 -7.90
N ALA A 14 -37.53 24.35 -8.96
CA ALA A 14 -36.98 23.01 -8.87
C ALA A 14 -35.47 23.10 -8.64
N THR A 15 -35.04 22.97 -7.40
CA THR A 15 -33.64 22.79 -7.05
C THR A 15 -33.19 21.40 -7.50
N PHE A 16 -32.46 21.33 -8.61
CA PHE A 16 -31.75 20.14 -9.05
C PHE A 16 -30.58 19.94 -8.10
N ALA A 17 -30.72 19.07 -7.12
CA ALA A 17 -29.60 18.58 -6.33
C ALA A 17 -28.71 17.71 -7.22
N VAL A 18 -27.65 18.29 -7.79
CA VAL A 18 -26.59 17.54 -8.45
C VAL A 18 -25.83 16.82 -7.33
N SER A 19 -26.10 15.54 -7.16
CA SER A 19 -25.31 14.66 -6.32
C SER A 19 -23.93 14.54 -6.98
N LEU A 20 -22.98 15.35 -6.54
CA LEU A 20 -21.56 15.14 -6.82
C LEU A 20 -21.18 13.85 -6.09
N SER A 21 -21.19 12.74 -6.82
CA SER A 21 -20.57 11.50 -6.35
C SER A 21 -19.08 11.81 -6.19
N ALA A 22 -18.64 12.03 -4.95
CA ALA A 22 -17.22 12.01 -4.64
C ALA A 22 -16.73 10.59 -4.96
N SER A 23 -16.13 10.42 -6.13
CA SER A 23 -15.34 9.23 -6.41
C SER A 23 -14.20 9.24 -5.40
N ALA A 24 -14.26 8.36 -4.40
CA ALA A 24 -13.10 8.07 -3.59
C ALA A 24 -11.98 7.69 -4.56
N THR A 25 -10.91 8.48 -4.59
CA THR A 25 -9.70 8.11 -5.31
C THR A 25 -9.26 6.76 -4.76
N THR A 26 -9.43 5.71 -5.56
CA THR A 26 -8.83 4.42 -5.24
C THR A 26 -7.32 4.65 -5.27
N VAL A 27 -6.72 4.73 -4.08
CA VAL A 27 -5.27 4.82 -3.96
C VAL A 27 -4.72 3.54 -4.58
N SER A 28 -4.04 3.67 -5.71
CA SER A 28 -3.34 2.56 -6.36
C SER A 28 -2.34 1.97 -5.35
N PRO A 29 -2.22 0.64 -5.26
CA PRO A 29 -1.17 0.04 -4.44
C PRO A 29 0.19 0.59 -4.87
N ASP A 30 1.05 0.90 -3.89
CA ASP A 30 2.40 1.38 -4.17
C ASP A 30 3.34 0.21 -4.47
N TYR A 31 3.79 0.16 -5.72
CA TYR A 31 4.74 -0.86 -6.20
C TYR A 31 6.19 -0.37 -6.20
N THR A 32 6.47 0.80 -5.66
CA THR A 32 7.85 1.31 -5.51
C THR A 32 8.68 0.34 -4.72
N ASP A 33 9.69 -0.24 -5.36
CA ASP A 33 10.69 -1.13 -4.76
C ASP A 33 11.69 -1.63 -5.81
N GLN A 34 12.69 -2.39 -5.35
CA GLN A 34 13.50 -3.28 -6.18
C GLN A 34 12.77 -4.62 -6.35
N TRP A 35 12.62 -5.06 -7.58
CA TRP A 35 11.95 -6.32 -7.95
C TRP A 35 12.93 -7.24 -8.69
N TRP A 36 12.81 -8.53 -8.47
CA TRP A 36 13.70 -9.53 -9.01
C TRP A 36 13.05 -10.91 -9.10
N ASN A 37 13.78 -11.88 -9.64
CA ASN A 37 13.46 -13.29 -9.49
C ASN A 37 14.52 -13.93 -8.60
N ALA A 38 14.16 -14.44 -7.44
CA ALA A 38 15.11 -15.02 -6.49
C ALA A 38 15.86 -16.24 -7.03
N ALA A 39 15.28 -16.98 -7.96
CA ALA A 39 15.94 -18.12 -8.63
C ALA A 39 16.92 -17.69 -9.73
N GLU A 40 16.93 -16.41 -10.12
CA GLU A 40 17.74 -15.87 -11.21
C GLU A 40 18.48 -14.61 -10.75
N SER A 41 19.20 -14.70 -9.64
CA SER A 41 19.96 -13.56 -9.09
C SER A 41 20.96 -13.00 -10.10
N GLY A 42 21.06 -11.66 -10.17
CA GLY A 42 22.00 -10.95 -11.07
C GLY A 42 21.33 -9.96 -11.99
N TRP A 43 20.00 -10.01 -12.18
CA TRP A 43 19.20 -9.02 -12.88
C TRP A 43 18.06 -8.52 -11.97
N GLY A 44 17.46 -7.41 -12.34
CA GLY A 44 16.33 -6.86 -11.60
C GLY A 44 15.72 -5.65 -12.28
N VAL A 45 14.63 -5.18 -11.71
CA VAL A 45 13.96 -3.96 -12.12
C VAL A 45 13.60 -3.13 -10.89
N ASN A 46 13.95 -1.86 -10.91
CA ASN A 46 13.54 -0.90 -9.91
C ASN A 46 12.30 -0.16 -10.40
N PHE A 47 11.25 -0.12 -9.60
CA PHE A 47 10.05 0.67 -9.84
C PHE A 47 10.00 1.86 -8.89
N ILE A 48 9.69 3.03 -9.42
CA ILE A 48 9.34 4.24 -8.68
C ILE A 48 7.95 4.65 -9.15
N GLN A 49 6.99 4.65 -8.26
CA GLN A 49 5.61 4.98 -8.59
C GLN A 49 5.22 6.36 -8.08
N GLN A 50 4.56 7.13 -8.94
CA GLN A 50 3.90 8.38 -8.61
C GLN A 50 2.46 8.33 -9.15
N ASN A 51 1.49 8.25 -8.25
CA ASN A 51 0.08 8.02 -8.60
C ASN A 51 -0.10 6.77 -9.47
N ASP A 52 -0.54 6.97 -10.71
CA ASP A 52 -0.78 5.94 -11.73
C ASP A 52 0.39 5.77 -12.72
N VAL A 53 1.53 6.38 -12.47
CA VAL A 53 2.72 6.30 -13.33
C VAL A 53 3.82 5.53 -12.62
N ILE A 54 4.39 4.52 -13.28
CA ILE A 54 5.57 3.78 -12.82
C ILE A 54 6.75 4.11 -13.73
N PHE A 55 7.81 4.67 -13.15
CA PHE A 55 9.11 4.73 -13.79
C PHE A 55 9.89 3.47 -13.44
N ALA A 56 10.36 2.75 -14.48
CA ALA A 56 11.12 1.52 -14.34
C ALA A 56 12.56 1.69 -14.80
N THR A 57 13.50 1.10 -14.05
CA THR A 57 14.89 0.90 -14.48
C THR A 57 15.20 -0.58 -14.47
N LEU A 58 15.39 -1.17 -15.64
CA LEU A 58 15.72 -2.58 -15.84
C LEU A 58 17.24 -2.76 -15.93
N PHE A 59 17.79 -3.65 -15.12
CA PHE A 59 19.19 -4.03 -15.11
C PHE A 59 19.32 -5.46 -15.62
N VAL A 60 19.99 -5.65 -16.75
CA VAL A 60 20.16 -6.94 -17.42
C VAL A 60 21.55 -7.02 -18.06
N TYR A 61 21.84 -8.13 -18.71
CA TYR A 61 23.09 -8.32 -19.47
C TYR A 61 22.80 -8.48 -20.96
N ALA A 62 23.70 -7.96 -21.78
CA ALA A 62 23.70 -8.16 -23.23
C ALA A 62 24.26 -9.55 -23.60
N GLY A 63 24.18 -9.92 -24.87
CA GLY A 63 24.73 -11.17 -25.39
C GLY A 63 26.24 -11.31 -25.25
N ASP A 64 26.97 -10.23 -25.05
CA ASP A 64 28.41 -10.17 -24.76
C ASP A 64 28.72 -10.19 -23.25
N ASN A 65 27.73 -10.48 -22.41
CA ASN A 65 27.75 -10.44 -20.94
C ASN A 65 28.02 -9.05 -20.34
N SER A 66 28.01 -7.98 -21.13
CA SER A 66 28.17 -6.64 -20.59
C SER A 66 26.87 -6.17 -19.90
N PRO A 67 26.97 -5.41 -18.80
CA PRO A 67 25.80 -4.87 -18.12
C PRO A 67 25.07 -3.87 -19.03
N ARG A 68 23.76 -3.92 -18.99
CA ARG A 68 22.86 -2.98 -19.69
C ARG A 68 21.80 -2.51 -18.74
N TRP A 69 21.38 -1.28 -18.91
CA TRP A 69 20.20 -0.75 -18.26
C TRP A 69 19.29 -0.08 -19.29
N TYR A 70 17.98 -0.18 -19.01
CA TYR A 70 16.93 0.39 -19.82
C TYR A 70 15.93 1.09 -18.91
N VAL A 71 15.22 2.10 -19.42
CA VAL A 71 14.20 2.81 -18.66
C VAL A 71 12.87 2.78 -19.39
N ALA A 72 11.80 2.76 -18.63
CA ALA A 72 10.43 2.89 -19.14
C ALA A 72 9.61 3.79 -18.22
N THR A 73 8.76 4.63 -18.80
CA THR A 73 7.67 5.28 -18.10
C THR A 73 6.39 4.55 -18.48
N MET A 74 5.81 3.83 -17.51
CA MET A 74 4.65 2.99 -17.74
C MET A 74 3.40 3.64 -17.17
N ARG A 75 2.27 3.44 -17.83
CA ARG A 75 0.94 3.89 -17.43
C ARG A 75 -0.03 2.72 -17.37
N PRO A 76 -1.18 2.84 -16.67
CA PRO A 76 -2.21 1.80 -16.68
C PRO A 76 -2.64 1.41 -18.09
N SER A 77 -2.71 0.10 -18.32
CA SER A 77 -3.17 -0.52 -19.56
C SER A 77 -3.95 -1.79 -19.19
N GLY A 78 -5.27 -1.67 -19.06
CA GLY A 78 -6.11 -2.71 -18.49
C GLY A 78 -5.75 -3.00 -17.03
N THR A 79 -5.40 -4.25 -16.73
CA THR A 79 -4.97 -4.70 -15.38
C THR A 79 -3.44 -4.64 -15.18
N ALA A 80 -2.72 -4.07 -16.13
CA ALA A 80 -1.25 -3.98 -16.13
C ALA A 80 -0.78 -2.52 -16.27
N PHE A 81 0.52 -2.31 -16.13
CA PHE A 81 1.20 -1.07 -16.52
C PHE A 81 2.05 -1.36 -17.75
N SER A 82 2.04 -0.46 -18.73
CA SER A 82 2.79 -0.66 -19.97
C SER A 82 3.39 0.66 -20.48
N GLY A 83 4.54 0.57 -21.16
CA GLY A 83 5.19 1.70 -21.77
C GLY A 83 6.35 1.32 -22.70
N PRO A 84 6.84 2.28 -23.49
CA PRO A 84 8.03 2.08 -24.32
C PRO A 84 9.28 1.93 -23.44
N LEU A 85 10.18 1.05 -23.85
CA LEU A 85 11.46 0.80 -23.20
C LEU A 85 12.57 1.48 -23.99
N TYR A 86 13.39 2.27 -23.31
CA TYR A 86 14.44 3.09 -23.92
C TYR A 86 15.83 2.64 -23.46
N ARG A 87 16.77 2.66 -24.39
CA ARG A 87 18.21 2.68 -24.14
C ARG A 87 18.67 4.14 -24.22
N THR A 88 19.53 4.56 -23.29
CA THR A 88 20.08 5.90 -23.27
C THR A 88 21.60 5.88 -23.41
N THR A 89 22.13 6.90 -24.08
CA THR A 89 23.56 7.22 -24.12
C THR A 89 23.74 8.68 -23.74
N GLY A 90 24.91 9.06 -23.25
CA GLY A 90 25.16 10.42 -22.81
C GLY A 90 26.66 10.69 -22.61
N PRO A 91 27.02 11.92 -22.23
CA PRO A 91 28.42 12.28 -21.97
C PRO A 91 28.97 11.51 -20.76
N TYR A 92 30.28 11.33 -20.79
CA TYR A 92 30.99 10.74 -19.66
C TYR A 92 30.81 11.61 -18.40
N PHE A 93 30.42 10.99 -17.30
CA PHE A 93 30.10 11.67 -16.04
C PHE A 93 31.28 12.46 -15.43
N GLY A 94 32.52 12.03 -15.70
CA GLY A 94 33.74 12.70 -15.25
C GLY A 94 34.26 13.80 -16.19
N ALA A 95 33.54 14.15 -17.25
CA ALA A 95 33.91 15.18 -18.22
C ALA A 95 33.43 16.55 -17.77
N GLY A 96 34.03 17.19 -16.78
CA GLY A 96 33.77 18.58 -16.43
C GLY A 96 32.26 18.97 -16.37
N THR A 97 31.81 19.82 -17.30
CA THR A 97 30.41 20.25 -17.37
C THR A 97 29.54 19.22 -18.12
N PHE A 98 28.50 18.73 -17.47
CA PHE A 98 27.52 17.82 -18.10
C PHE A 98 26.68 18.59 -19.13
N ASN A 99 26.65 18.12 -20.37
CA ASN A 99 25.79 18.66 -21.42
C ASN A 99 24.54 17.77 -21.63
N PRO A 100 23.35 18.18 -21.15
CA PRO A 100 22.13 17.39 -21.30
C PRO A 100 21.70 17.22 -22.77
N ALA A 101 22.08 18.13 -23.67
CA ALA A 101 21.76 18.02 -25.10
C ALA A 101 22.50 16.85 -25.80
N SER A 102 23.53 16.31 -25.15
CA SER A 102 24.25 15.11 -25.64
C SER A 102 23.64 13.78 -25.18
N VAL A 103 22.55 13.83 -24.40
CA VAL A 103 21.81 12.62 -24.00
C VAL A 103 20.89 12.20 -25.14
N VAL A 104 21.01 10.95 -25.55
CA VAL A 104 20.16 10.35 -26.60
C VAL A 104 19.38 9.20 -25.99
N ALA A 105 18.04 9.23 -26.10
CA ALA A 105 17.15 8.15 -25.76
C ALA A 105 16.61 7.47 -27.02
N THR A 106 16.91 6.20 -27.20
CA THR A 106 16.46 5.40 -28.33
C THR A 106 15.51 4.32 -27.85
N GLN A 107 14.31 4.26 -28.41
CA GLN A 107 13.38 3.18 -28.09
C GLN A 107 13.97 1.84 -28.54
N ALA A 108 14.15 0.92 -27.59
CA ALA A 108 14.66 -0.42 -27.81
C ALA A 108 13.56 -1.48 -27.83
N GLY A 109 12.36 -1.14 -27.35
CA GLY A 109 11.23 -2.05 -27.29
C GLY A 109 10.10 -1.54 -26.40
N SER A 110 9.51 -2.44 -25.61
CA SER A 110 8.42 -2.14 -24.70
C SER A 110 8.54 -2.93 -23.40
N MET A 111 7.88 -2.47 -22.35
CA MET A 111 7.79 -3.13 -21.07
C MET A 111 6.34 -3.15 -20.58
N THR A 112 5.94 -4.26 -19.98
CA THR A 112 4.64 -4.42 -19.34
C THR A 112 4.84 -5.16 -18.02
N VAL A 113 4.19 -4.70 -16.94
CA VAL A 113 4.14 -5.40 -15.66
C VAL A 113 2.69 -5.60 -15.23
N ALA A 114 2.34 -6.83 -14.90
CA ALA A 114 1.05 -7.20 -14.31
C ALA A 114 1.30 -7.71 -12.88
N PHE A 115 0.79 -7.00 -11.88
CA PHE A 115 0.92 -7.40 -10.49
C PHE A 115 -0.21 -8.35 -10.11
N ALA A 116 0.14 -9.55 -9.63
CA ALA A 116 -0.82 -10.53 -9.11
C ALA A 116 -1.34 -10.10 -7.74
N ASN A 117 -0.49 -9.45 -6.96
CA ASN A 117 -0.77 -8.84 -5.67
C ASN A 117 0.31 -7.78 -5.39
N GLN A 118 0.39 -7.27 -4.16
CA GLN A 118 1.32 -6.20 -3.79
C GLN A 118 2.78 -6.67 -3.67
N TYR A 119 3.05 -7.98 -3.76
CA TYR A 119 4.37 -8.60 -3.51
C TYR A 119 4.90 -9.41 -4.70
N SER A 120 4.06 -9.73 -5.67
CA SER A 120 4.42 -10.55 -6.82
C SER A 120 3.77 -10.07 -8.11
N GLY A 121 4.39 -10.37 -9.23
CA GLY A 121 3.88 -10.01 -10.55
C GLY A 121 4.61 -10.73 -11.67
N THR A 122 4.19 -10.40 -12.88
CA THR A 122 4.83 -10.85 -14.13
C THR A 122 5.34 -9.63 -14.88
N LEU A 123 6.63 -9.63 -15.16
CA LEU A 123 7.30 -8.65 -15.99
C LEU A 123 7.48 -9.24 -17.39
N ALA A 124 7.00 -8.54 -18.41
CA ALA A 124 7.26 -8.85 -19.82
C ALA A 124 7.95 -7.64 -20.47
N TYR A 125 9.00 -7.87 -21.22
CA TYR A 125 9.68 -6.81 -21.97
C TYR A 125 10.24 -7.33 -23.29
N SER A 126 10.40 -6.43 -24.24
CA SER A 126 11.12 -6.68 -25.48
C SER A 126 12.30 -5.72 -25.59
N VAL A 127 13.43 -6.22 -26.07
CA VAL A 127 14.63 -5.45 -26.37
C VAL A 127 15.18 -5.91 -27.73
N ASP A 128 15.28 -5.00 -28.69
CA ASP A 128 15.81 -5.25 -30.02
C ASP A 128 15.22 -6.53 -30.67
N GLY A 129 13.91 -6.77 -30.49
CA GLY A 129 13.15 -7.92 -31.01
C GLY A 129 13.19 -9.18 -30.14
N VAL A 130 13.98 -9.22 -29.07
CA VAL A 130 14.02 -10.35 -28.14
C VAL A 130 12.95 -10.15 -27.06
N ASN A 131 12.02 -11.11 -26.93
CA ASN A 131 10.96 -11.09 -25.93
C ASN A 131 11.31 -11.91 -24.71
N VAL A 132 11.10 -11.34 -23.53
CA VAL A 132 11.38 -11.96 -22.24
C VAL A 132 10.17 -11.80 -21.33
N THR A 133 9.82 -12.89 -20.61
CA THR A 133 8.78 -12.86 -19.56
C THR A 133 9.32 -13.52 -18.31
N LYS A 134 9.18 -12.85 -17.16
CA LYS A 134 9.70 -13.28 -15.87
C LYS A 134 8.67 -13.09 -14.76
N SER A 135 8.60 -14.04 -13.85
CA SER A 135 7.95 -13.83 -12.56
C SER A 135 8.86 -12.99 -11.68
N ILE A 136 8.29 -12.01 -11.00
CA ILE A 136 9.02 -11.09 -10.12
C ILE A 136 8.38 -11.01 -8.75
N THR A 137 9.22 -10.80 -7.74
CA THR A 137 8.83 -10.49 -6.36
C THR A 137 9.65 -9.31 -5.86
N ARG A 138 9.22 -8.66 -4.78
CA ARG A 138 10.01 -7.61 -4.14
C ARG A 138 11.31 -8.19 -3.57
N GLN A 139 12.40 -7.47 -3.70
CA GLN A 139 13.68 -7.86 -3.12
C GLN A 139 13.80 -7.28 -1.71
N THR A 140 13.99 -8.16 -0.73
CA THR A 140 14.18 -7.77 0.66
C THR A 140 15.68 -7.62 0.96
N PHE A 141 16.09 -6.45 1.44
CA PHE A 141 17.47 -6.17 1.85
C PHE A 141 17.65 -6.20 3.37
N ALA A 142 16.60 -5.95 4.13
CA ALA A 142 16.62 -5.93 5.59
C ALA A 142 15.27 -6.35 6.17
N GLU A 143 15.30 -7.00 7.32
CA GLU A 143 14.10 -7.24 8.14
C GLU A 143 13.67 -5.92 8.79
N GLN A 144 12.36 -5.71 8.90
CA GLN A 144 11.83 -4.53 9.58
C GLN A 144 11.76 -4.78 11.09
N ASN A 145 12.09 -3.74 11.86
CA ASN A 145 11.89 -3.70 13.30
C ASN A 145 10.89 -2.59 13.63
N ILE A 146 9.77 -2.99 14.24
CA ILE A 146 8.70 -2.08 14.66
C ILE A 146 8.53 -2.05 16.18
N ALA A 147 9.50 -2.57 16.95
CA ALA A 147 9.45 -2.49 18.42
C ALA A 147 9.51 -1.02 18.88
N GLY A 148 8.67 -0.67 19.84
CA GLY A 148 8.62 0.70 20.35
C GLY A 148 7.29 1.04 21.04
N ASN A 149 7.20 2.29 21.49
CA ASN A 149 5.98 2.87 22.03
C ASN A 149 5.42 3.89 21.01
N TYR A 150 4.11 3.85 20.86
CA TYR A 150 3.40 4.65 19.85
C TYR A 150 2.09 5.18 20.43
N LEU A 151 1.62 6.28 19.88
CA LEU A 151 0.22 6.67 19.91
C LEU A 151 -0.44 6.06 18.68
N GLY A 152 -1.35 5.09 18.88
CA GLY A 152 -1.88 4.34 17.74
C GLY A 152 -2.80 3.20 18.12
N GLY A 153 -3.07 2.32 17.13
CA GLY A 153 -3.91 1.16 17.28
C GLY A 153 -4.67 0.81 16.01
N LEU A 154 -5.91 0.35 16.15
CA LEU A 154 -6.79 -0.12 15.09
C LEU A 154 -7.92 0.89 14.85
N THR A 155 -8.08 1.29 13.61
CA THR A 155 -9.29 1.94 13.08
C THR A 155 -9.87 1.08 11.98
N ALA A 156 -11.07 0.54 12.16
CA ALA A 156 -11.67 -0.40 11.22
C ALA A 156 -13.17 -0.21 11.10
N GLN A 157 -13.74 -0.75 10.02
CA GLN A 157 -15.16 -0.92 9.81
C GLN A 157 -15.53 -2.39 10.07
N GLY A 158 -16.44 -2.61 11.03
CA GLY A 158 -17.07 -3.90 11.25
C GLY A 158 -18.19 -4.12 10.24
N THR A 159 -18.18 -5.28 9.60
CA THR A 159 -19.16 -5.71 8.58
C THR A 159 -19.59 -7.15 8.84
N ASN A 160 -20.71 -7.56 8.26
CA ASN A 160 -21.28 -8.92 8.43
C ASN A 160 -21.46 -9.30 9.91
N CYS A 161 -21.75 -8.32 10.77
CA CYS A 161 -21.92 -8.53 12.20
C CYS A 161 -23.24 -9.26 12.50
N ARG A 162 -23.21 -10.26 13.38
CA ARG A 162 -24.37 -11.11 13.70
C ARG A 162 -25.21 -10.58 14.85
N ASN A 163 -24.59 -10.02 15.90
CA ASN A 163 -25.26 -9.63 17.12
C ASN A 163 -25.19 -8.13 17.40
N THR A 164 -24.49 -7.37 16.57
CA THR A 164 -24.32 -5.93 16.68
C THR A 164 -24.47 -5.30 15.30
N PRO A 165 -24.91 -4.05 15.17
CA PRO A 165 -24.89 -3.36 13.89
C PRO A 165 -23.48 -3.28 13.30
N ASN A 166 -23.40 -3.30 11.97
CA ASN A 166 -22.18 -2.91 11.26
C ASN A 166 -21.81 -1.47 11.64
N GLY A 167 -20.53 -1.19 11.84
CA GLY A 167 -20.13 0.15 12.24
C GLY A 167 -18.62 0.31 12.46
N PRO A 168 -18.18 1.53 12.73
CA PRO A 168 -16.79 1.83 12.99
C PRO A 168 -16.33 1.21 14.31
N ILE A 169 -15.09 0.73 14.30
CA ILE A 169 -14.36 0.22 15.48
C ILE A 169 -13.12 1.08 15.65
N LEU A 170 -12.95 1.58 16.86
CA LEU A 170 -11.77 2.34 17.25
C LEU A 170 -11.17 1.70 18.51
N ILE A 171 -9.98 1.12 18.37
CA ILE A 171 -9.15 0.57 19.45
C ILE A 171 -7.83 1.36 19.35
N PHE A 172 -7.79 2.52 19.99
CA PHE A 172 -6.76 3.50 19.75
C PHE A 172 -6.45 4.27 21.03
N ASP A 173 -5.17 4.37 21.36
CA ASP A 173 -4.55 5.24 22.35
C ASP A 173 -3.06 4.87 22.44
N THR A 174 -2.57 4.29 23.56
CA THR A 174 -1.18 3.85 23.68
C THR A 174 -1.00 2.46 23.08
N LEU A 175 -0.01 2.34 22.19
CA LEU A 175 0.37 1.10 21.53
C LEU A 175 1.82 0.77 21.87
N THR A 176 2.04 -0.35 22.57
CA THR A 176 3.37 -0.89 22.84
C THR A 176 3.62 -2.09 21.94
N VAL A 177 4.67 -2.04 21.16
CA VAL A 177 5.10 -3.14 20.28
C VAL A 177 6.37 -3.77 20.83
N THR A 178 6.35 -5.07 21.05
CA THR A 178 7.52 -5.89 21.36
C THR A 178 7.81 -6.81 20.18
N GLN A 179 9.09 -6.94 19.82
CA GLN A 179 9.52 -7.79 18.71
C GLN A 179 10.75 -8.61 19.11
N THR A 180 10.69 -9.92 18.85
CA THR A 180 11.82 -10.84 19.03
C THR A 180 12.00 -11.62 17.74
N GLY A 181 13.05 -11.30 16.99
CA GLY A 181 13.19 -11.77 15.62
C GLY A 181 12.00 -11.32 14.77
N ARG A 182 11.26 -12.29 14.25
CA ARG A 182 10.06 -12.02 13.42
C ARG A 182 8.76 -12.05 14.22
N ASN A 183 8.78 -12.50 15.47
CA ASN A 183 7.59 -12.56 16.30
C ASN A 183 7.30 -11.19 16.91
N VAL A 184 6.08 -10.71 16.72
CA VAL A 184 5.62 -9.39 17.16
C VAL A 184 4.41 -9.55 18.08
N SER A 185 4.39 -8.76 19.16
CA SER A 185 3.22 -8.57 20.00
C SER A 185 2.95 -7.09 20.16
N MET A 186 1.73 -6.67 19.83
CA MET A 186 1.27 -5.28 19.76
C MET A 186 0.13 -5.11 20.76
N LEU A 187 0.40 -4.42 21.86
CA LEU A 187 -0.55 -4.17 22.94
C LEU A 187 -1.10 -2.76 22.82
N VAL A 188 -2.38 -2.63 22.49
CA VAL A 188 -3.12 -1.37 22.51
C VAL A 188 -3.88 -1.25 23.82
N ARG A 189 -3.64 -0.18 24.60
CA ARG A 189 -4.45 0.19 25.76
C ARG A 189 -5.33 1.38 25.38
N PHE A 190 -6.58 1.34 25.76
CA PHE A 190 -7.56 2.38 25.39
C PHE A 190 -8.68 2.44 26.42
N THR A 191 -9.47 3.50 26.37
CA THR A 191 -10.70 3.61 27.14
C THR A 191 -11.89 3.29 26.23
N ALA A 192 -12.65 2.26 26.57
CA ALA A 192 -13.85 1.89 25.82
C ALA A 192 -14.93 2.96 25.93
N SER A 193 -15.92 2.95 25.04
CA SER A 193 -16.98 3.96 24.96
C SER A 193 -17.83 4.08 26.26
N ASN A 194 -17.83 3.06 27.10
CA ASN A 194 -18.48 3.05 28.42
C ASN A 194 -17.57 3.59 29.53
N GLY A 195 -16.39 4.15 29.22
CA GLY A 195 -15.43 4.66 30.19
C GLY A 195 -14.54 3.60 30.85
N VAL A 196 -14.62 2.34 30.43
CA VAL A 196 -13.86 1.24 31.03
C VAL A 196 -12.49 1.11 30.40
N ALA A 197 -11.42 1.08 31.22
CA ALA A 197 -10.07 0.81 30.77
C ALA A 197 -9.99 -0.60 30.17
N SER A 198 -9.50 -0.67 28.96
CA SER A 198 -9.53 -1.87 28.11
C SER A 198 -8.20 -2.05 27.37
N GLN A 199 -7.94 -3.25 26.92
CA GLN A 199 -6.75 -3.51 26.12
C GLN A 199 -7.00 -4.63 25.10
N CYS A 200 -6.28 -4.56 23.99
CA CYS A 200 -6.22 -5.62 22.98
C CYS A 200 -4.77 -5.96 22.66
N THR A 201 -4.45 -7.22 22.61
CA THR A 201 -3.14 -7.73 22.18
C THR A 201 -3.29 -8.37 20.82
N PHE A 202 -2.50 -7.91 19.85
CA PHE A 202 -2.39 -8.48 18.52
C PHE A 202 -1.02 -9.13 18.39
N ALA A 203 -0.95 -10.39 17.99
CA ALA A 203 0.32 -11.12 17.89
C ALA A 203 0.41 -11.89 16.58
N GLY A 204 1.62 -11.97 16.03
CA GLY A 204 1.88 -12.67 14.77
C GLY A 204 3.34 -12.66 14.37
N THR A 205 3.63 -13.25 13.20
CA THR A 205 4.97 -13.29 12.62
C THR A 205 5.07 -12.28 11.49
N LEU A 206 5.95 -11.29 11.67
CA LEU A 206 6.25 -10.27 10.66
C LEU A 206 7.13 -10.89 9.57
N THR A 207 6.73 -10.73 8.32
CA THR A 207 7.48 -11.20 7.15
C THR A 207 7.79 -10.02 6.24
N ALA A 208 9.06 -9.73 6.06
CA ALA A 208 9.49 -8.67 5.16
C ALA A 208 9.20 -9.03 3.70
N GLN A 209 8.77 -8.02 2.94
CA GLN A 209 8.40 -8.10 1.53
C GLN A 209 8.94 -6.85 0.82
N GLY A 210 10.25 -6.83 0.59
CA GLY A 210 10.96 -5.64 0.13
C GLY A 210 11.00 -4.55 1.21
N ARG A 211 10.65 -3.33 0.86
CA ARG A 211 10.57 -2.19 1.79
C ARG A 211 9.38 -2.24 2.75
N VAL A 212 8.41 -3.11 2.52
CA VAL A 212 7.23 -3.30 3.36
C VAL A 212 7.25 -4.66 4.04
N ALA A 213 6.30 -4.91 4.96
CA ALA A 213 6.15 -6.19 5.61
C ALA A 213 4.67 -6.59 5.69
N GLN A 214 4.43 -7.83 6.14
CA GLN A 214 3.09 -8.35 6.39
C GLN A 214 3.06 -9.25 7.62
N ILE A 215 1.89 -9.39 8.23
CA ILE A 215 1.54 -10.47 9.14
C ILE A 215 0.39 -11.23 8.49
N GLY A 216 0.65 -12.44 7.96
CA GLY A 216 -0.34 -13.21 7.19
C GLY A 216 -1.37 -13.93 8.06
N ASN A 217 -0.96 -14.39 9.26
CA ASN A 217 -1.81 -15.15 10.18
C ASN A 217 -1.53 -14.68 11.62
N GLY A 218 -2.15 -13.56 12.00
CA GLY A 218 -2.11 -13.05 13.35
C GLY A 218 -3.34 -13.47 14.17
N SER A 219 -3.21 -13.43 15.48
CA SER A 219 -4.31 -13.59 16.42
C SER A 219 -4.43 -12.37 17.32
N TRP A 220 -5.63 -12.06 17.74
CA TRP A 220 -5.86 -10.99 18.72
C TRP A 220 -6.81 -11.43 19.81
N ASN A 221 -6.63 -10.84 20.99
CA ASN A 221 -7.54 -10.94 22.10
C ASN A 221 -7.70 -9.58 22.79
N CYS A 222 -8.88 -9.32 23.30
CA CYS A 222 -9.17 -8.11 24.05
C CYS A 222 -9.63 -8.46 25.47
N THR A 223 -9.45 -7.51 26.39
CA THR A 223 -10.08 -7.52 27.73
C THR A 223 -10.71 -6.16 27.99
N PHE A 224 -11.87 -6.17 28.62
CA PHE A 224 -12.64 -4.99 28.97
C PHE A 224 -12.84 -4.96 30.48
N GLY A 225 -12.23 -3.98 31.18
CA GLY A 225 -12.26 -3.91 32.64
C GLY A 225 -11.67 -5.16 33.31
N GLY A 226 -10.69 -5.79 32.68
CA GLY A 226 -10.10 -7.04 33.19
C GLY A 226 -10.87 -8.32 32.86
N SER A 227 -12.09 -8.22 32.32
CA SER A 227 -12.87 -9.38 31.87
C SER A 227 -12.48 -9.80 30.45
N PRO A 228 -12.47 -11.11 30.13
CA PRO A 228 -12.24 -11.60 28.81
C PRO A 228 -13.24 -10.98 27.80
N GLY A 229 -12.72 -10.49 26.69
CA GLY A 229 -13.49 -9.96 25.57
C GLY A 229 -13.40 -10.86 24.34
N ASN A 230 -13.52 -10.27 23.17
CA ASN A 230 -13.47 -10.99 21.90
C ASN A 230 -12.06 -11.46 21.58
N VAL A 231 -11.99 -12.57 20.87
CA VAL A 231 -10.78 -13.12 20.27
C VAL A 231 -11.00 -13.29 18.77
N GLY A 232 -9.95 -13.15 17.99
CA GLY A 232 -10.08 -13.28 16.54
C GLY A 232 -8.74 -13.48 15.85
N THR A 233 -8.79 -13.48 14.52
CA THR A 233 -7.63 -13.58 13.64
C THR A 233 -7.53 -12.34 12.75
N PHE A 234 -6.31 -12.01 12.35
CA PHE A 234 -6.07 -10.84 11.49
C PHE A 234 -4.92 -11.04 10.52
N THR A 235 -4.89 -10.18 9.54
CA THR A 235 -3.72 -9.93 8.69
C THR A 235 -3.36 -8.44 8.74
N LEU A 236 -2.07 -8.14 8.76
CA LEU A 236 -1.55 -6.82 8.41
C LEU A 236 -0.89 -6.93 7.05
N ASP A 237 -1.27 -6.03 6.16
CA ASP A 237 -0.78 -5.96 4.79
C ASP A 237 -0.15 -4.60 4.51
N MET A 238 0.89 -4.54 3.66
CA MET A 238 1.60 -3.30 3.35
C MET A 238 2.04 -2.52 4.60
N LEU A 239 2.57 -3.23 5.59
CA LEU A 239 3.15 -2.57 6.75
C LEU A 239 4.38 -1.79 6.31
N ASP A 240 4.29 -0.48 6.41
CA ASP A 240 5.35 0.47 6.07
C ASP A 240 5.83 1.16 7.35
N ALA A 241 7.10 0.94 7.69
CA ALA A 241 7.71 1.46 8.90
C ALA A 241 8.75 2.54 8.58
N SER A 242 8.75 3.58 9.39
CA SER A 242 9.66 4.71 9.30
C SER A 242 10.14 5.15 10.69
N GLN A 243 11.01 6.14 10.74
CA GLN A 243 11.43 6.75 12.02
C GLN A 243 10.27 7.42 12.78
N ASN A 244 9.19 7.78 12.09
CA ASN A 244 8.05 8.48 12.71
C ASN A 244 6.95 7.54 13.19
N GLY A 245 7.01 6.26 12.84
CA GLY A 245 6.00 5.27 13.17
C GLY A 245 5.79 4.24 12.07
N PHE A 246 4.68 3.52 12.14
CA PHE A 246 4.31 2.57 11.09
C PHE A 246 2.82 2.63 10.78
N THR A 247 2.45 2.20 9.60
CA THR A 247 1.07 2.03 9.16
C THR A 247 0.91 0.72 8.38
N SER A 248 -0.27 0.13 8.42
CA SER A 248 -0.60 -1.08 7.66
C SER A 248 -2.09 -1.13 7.36
N ARG A 249 -2.47 -1.89 6.34
CA ARG A 249 -3.87 -2.29 6.13
C ARG A 249 -4.18 -3.45 7.07
N PHE A 250 -5.33 -3.41 7.69
CA PHE A 250 -5.83 -4.44 8.58
C PHE A 250 -7.05 -5.13 7.96
N THR A 251 -7.04 -6.45 7.95
CA THR A 251 -8.25 -7.25 7.80
C THR A 251 -8.30 -8.27 8.93
N GLY A 252 -9.48 -8.52 9.46
CA GLY A 252 -9.61 -9.47 10.57
C GLY A 252 -11.03 -9.96 10.73
N SER A 253 -11.21 -10.95 11.59
CA SER A 253 -12.52 -11.47 11.94
C SER A 253 -12.52 -12.12 13.33
N ASP A 254 -13.67 -12.06 13.96
CA ASP A 254 -14.01 -12.90 15.11
C ASP A 254 -15.27 -13.72 14.81
N GLN A 255 -15.84 -14.35 15.82
CA GLN A 255 -17.07 -15.12 15.66
C GLN A 255 -18.30 -14.27 15.29
N PHE A 256 -18.23 -12.94 15.44
CA PHE A 256 -19.35 -12.03 15.27
C PHE A 256 -19.25 -11.17 14.02
N CYS A 257 -18.09 -10.63 13.71
CA CYS A 257 -17.89 -9.63 12.65
C CYS A 257 -16.65 -9.94 11.78
N SER A 258 -16.65 -9.34 10.59
CA SER A 258 -15.45 -9.13 9.77
C SER A 258 -15.02 -7.68 9.88
N TYR A 259 -13.72 -7.41 9.86
CA TYR A 259 -13.14 -6.08 10.06
C TYR A 259 -12.20 -5.72 8.92
N ASN A 260 -12.26 -4.48 8.46
CA ASN A 260 -11.37 -3.94 7.45
C ASN A 260 -11.00 -2.51 7.82
N GLY A 261 -9.72 -2.17 7.77
CA GLY A 261 -9.25 -0.85 8.19
C GLY A 261 -7.73 -0.69 8.17
N PHE A 262 -7.23 0.05 9.14
CA PHE A 262 -5.82 0.37 9.29
C PHE A 262 -5.35 0.10 10.71
N PHE A 263 -4.11 -0.37 10.83
CA PHE A 263 -3.42 -0.54 12.10
C PHE A 263 -2.06 0.14 12.02
N GLY A 264 -1.71 0.90 13.06
CA GLY A 264 -0.43 1.58 13.11
C GLY A 264 -0.38 2.63 14.22
N GLY A 265 0.69 3.42 14.21
CA GLY A 265 0.87 4.50 15.17
C GLY A 265 2.07 5.38 14.84
N VAL A 266 2.09 6.55 15.44
CA VAL A 266 3.24 7.45 15.44
C VAL A 266 4.08 7.21 16.70
N HIS A 267 5.40 7.29 16.60
CA HIS A 267 6.28 7.12 17.75
C HIS A 267 5.91 8.09 18.87
N ASP A 268 5.76 7.54 20.08
CA ASP A 268 5.65 8.35 21.29
C ASP A 268 7.06 8.80 21.68
N VAL A 269 7.33 10.08 21.51
CA VAL A 269 8.64 10.73 21.76
C VAL A 269 8.74 11.34 23.16
N GLN A 270 8.01 10.78 24.14
CA GLN A 270 8.13 11.24 25.55
C GLN A 270 9.44 10.82 26.18
#